data_baac06a7291f256f78ebfdade0433ac0
#
_entry.id   baac06a7291f256f78ebfdade0433ac0
#
_cell.length_a   1.000
_cell.length_b   1.000
_cell.length_c   1.000
_cell.angle_alpha   90.00
_cell.angle_beta   90.00
_cell.angle_gamma   90.00
#
_symmetry.space_group_name_H-M   'P 1'
#
loop_
_entity.id
_entity.type
_entity.pdbx_description
1 polymer ?
#
loop_
_entity_poly.entity_id
_entity_poly.type
_entity_poly.pdbx_seq_one_letter_code
_entity_poly.pdbx_strand_id
1 'polypeptide(L)'
;MSRKDLTRSCLEKSIDQGKRFMKYDVVIVGAGSAGCVLAARLSENPKRSVLLLEAGPDYPELQHLPDELKNGFNLDAGTPDSPFNWAYQASGASGQTNPLQIARGKVVGGSSAVNGQIFLRGLPEDYDSWAALGNDQWSYINVLPFFRKLESDLDIRDDFHGSDGPIPIRREKPTDWHPFQSAFYDACVASGYPEDLDMNHPDSTGVGPVPVNNAGGIRMSTALTYLDPVRYRLNLTIRPNVLATRIVFDGTKASGVDVESGGRKFTVEGEEIVLAAGGIASPQLLMLSGIGPGSHLRNLGIPLVRELPGVGQNLRDHPLVYIELGVKDGVHLDITGPRMQSGLRYTAGGSQLRNDMQIFPYNFGGPTSGDPLGGDWKFREPGLRLTCMLQ
;
A
#
# COMPACT_ATOMS: atom_id res chain seq x y z
N MET A 1 -14.39 -33.87 18.00
CA MET A 1 -14.63 -32.41 18.07
C MET A 1 -13.54 -31.71 17.28
N SER A 2 -13.93 -30.99 16.24
CA SER A 2 -12.96 -30.30 15.35
C SER A 2 -12.39 -29.04 16.03
N ARG A 3 -11.17 -28.60 15.66
CA ARG A 3 -10.57 -27.35 16.16
C ARG A 3 -11.46 -26.12 15.95
N LYS A 4 -12.36 -26.14 14.96
CA LYS A 4 -13.36 -25.10 14.71
C LYS A 4 -14.42 -25.02 15.82
N ASP A 5 -14.76 -26.16 16.45
CA ASP A 5 -15.76 -26.21 17.52
C ASP A 5 -15.20 -25.67 18.84
N LEU A 6 -13.89 -25.82 19.08
CA LEU A 6 -13.23 -25.29 20.29
C LEU A 6 -13.09 -23.75 20.26
N THR A 7 -12.76 -23.16 19.09
CA THR A 7 -12.69 -21.71 18.97
C THR A 7 -14.06 -21.03 19.01
N ARG A 8 -15.09 -21.67 18.48
CA ARG A 8 -16.47 -21.17 18.55
C ARG A 8 -17.01 -21.25 19.98
N SER A 9 -16.76 -22.35 20.69
CA SER A 9 -17.18 -22.58 22.08
C SER A 9 -16.50 -21.62 23.09
N CYS A 10 -15.23 -21.26 22.89
CA CYS A 10 -14.56 -20.27 23.75
C CYS A 10 -15.11 -18.84 23.52
N LEU A 11 -15.44 -18.46 22.28
CA LEU A 11 -16.04 -17.17 21.97
C LEU A 11 -17.48 -17.04 22.49
N GLU A 12 -18.29 -18.09 22.36
CA GLU A 12 -19.69 -18.09 22.82
C GLU A 12 -19.82 -18.11 24.36
N LYS A 13 -18.88 -18.74 25.07
CA LYS A 13 -18.87 -18.77 26.55
C LYS A 13 -18.37 -17.45 27.19
N SER A 14 -17.64 -16.60 26.47
CA SER A 14 -17.18 -15.31 27.02
C SER A 14 -18.20 -14.17 26.84
N ILE A 15 -19.29 -14.40 26.08
CA ILE A 15 -20.30 -13.35 25.76
C ILE A 15 -21.42 -13.32 26.82
N ASP A 16 -21.63 -14.38 27.60
CA ASP A 16 -22.83 -14.52 28.45
C ASP A 16 -22.59 -14.42 29.97
N GLN A 17 -21.36 -14.28 30.42
CA GLN A 17 -21.09 -14.05 31.85
C GLN A 17 -20.09 -12.91 32.07
N GLY A 18 -20.59 -11.71 32.38
CA GLY A 18 -19.88 -10.64 33.08
C GLY A 18 -18.46 -10.32 32.59
N LYS A 19 -18.33 -9.71 31.44
CA LYS A 19 -17.25 -8.81 31.01
C LYS A 19 -15.85 -9.08 31.60
N ARG A 20 -15.08 -9.99 31.01
CA ARG A 20 -13.66 -9.81 30.84
C ARG A 20 -13.38 -9.77 29.36
N PHE A 21 -13.40 -8.56 28.78
CA PHE A 21 -12.81 -8.34 27.46
C PHE A 21 -11.33 -8.69 27.57
N MET A 22 -10.81 -9.48 26.61
CA MET A 22 -9.37 -9.69 26.55
C MET A 22 -8.71 -8.34 26.21
N LYS A 23 -7.97 -7.80 27.16
CA LYS A 23 -7.18 -6.60 26.97
C LYS A 23 -5.87 -7.01 26.30
N TYR A 24 -5.55 -6.37 25.18
CA TYR A 24 -4.29 -6.56 24.48
C TYR A 24 -3.28 -5.50 24.90
N ASP A 25 -1.99 -5.86 24.85
CA ASP A 25 -0.94 -4.86 25.03
C ASP A 25 -0.93 -3.89 23.86
N VAL A 26 -1.18 -4.40 22.64
CA VAL A 26 -1.25 -3.57 21.41
C VAL A 26 -2.45 -3.97 20.57
N VAL A 27 -3.23 -2.97 20.15
CA VAL A 27 -4.27 -3.11 19.12
C VAL A 27 -3.85 -2.30 17.89
N ILE A 28 -3.66 -2.96 16.77
CA ILE A 28 -3.31 -2.35 15.48
C ILE A 28 -4.56 -2.30 14.61
N VAL A 29 -4.94 -1.12 14.17
CA VAL A 29 -6.10 -0.88 13.30
C VAL A 29 -5.64 -0.74 11.86
N GLY A 30 -6.01 -1.70 11.03
CA GLY A 30 -5.63 -1.83 9.62
C GLY A 30 -4.48 -2.81 9.41
N ALA A 31 -4.75 -3.92 8.70
CA ALA A 31 -3.76 -4.90 8.29
C ALA A 31 -3.21 -4.59 6.88
N GLY A 32 -2.94 -3.33 6.60
CA GLY A 32 -2.24 -2.89 5.39
C GLY A 32 -0.72 -3.07 5.48
N SER A 33 0.00 -2.43 4.56
CA SER A 33 1.47 -2.52 4.46
C SER A 33 2.17 -2.25 5.81
N ALA A 34 1.77 -1.18 6.51
CA ALA A 34 2.35 -0.84 7.80
C ALA A 34 1.88 -1.77 8.93
N GLY A 35 0.58 -2.07 8.99
CA GLY A 35 0.00 -2.88 10.07
C GLY A 35 0.52 -4.32 10.09
N CYS A 36 0.70 -4.94 8.92
CA CYS A 36 1.30 -6.27 8.80
C CYS A 36 2.74 -6.30 9.34
N VAL A 37 3.54 -5.30 8.98
CA VAL A 37 4.92 -5.17 9.46
C VAL A 37 4.95 -4.98 10.97
N LEU A 38 4.13 -4.05 11.49
CA LEU A 38 4.04 -3.79 12.92
C LEU A 38 3.59 -5.03 13.71
N ALA A 39 2.57 -5.74 13.24
CA ALA A 39 2.09 -6.97 13.87
C ALA A 39 3.18 -8.05 13.93
N ALA A 40 3.91 -8.24 12.82
CA ALA A 40 5.00 -9.19 12.77
C ALA A 40 6.14 -8.83 13.73
N ARG A 41 6.55 -7.55 13.76
CA ARG A 41 7.69 -7.09 14.58
C ARG A 41 7.34 -6.99 16.06
N LEU A 42 6.17 -6.45 16.41
CA LEU A 42 5.78 -6.32 17.82
C LEU A 42 5.50 -7.67 18.50
N SER A 43 5.06 -8.67 17.73
CA SER A 43 4.86 -10.03 18.23
C SER A 43 6.15 -10.85 18.35
N GLU A 44 7.32 -10.31 17.98
CA GLU A 44 8.62 -10.94 18.26
C GLU A 44 8.86 -11.09 19.77
N ASN A 45 8.34 -10.16 20.57
CA ASN A 45 8.33 -10.32 22.03
C ASN A 45 7.15 -11.20 22.44
N PRO A 46 7.36 -12.45 22.89
CA PRO A 46 6.29 -13.38 23.21
C PRO A 46 5.44 -12.97 24.43
N LYS A 47 5.92 -12.00 25.21
CA LYS A 47 5.19 -11.46 26.37
C LYS A 47 4.24 -10.32 26.00
N ARG A 48 4.28 -9.87 24.74
CA ARG A 48 3.45 -8.77 24.24
C ARG A 48 2.31 -9.35 23.41
N SER A 49 1.09 -9.22 23.86
CA SER A 49 -0.11 -9.63 23.13
C SER A 49 -0.47 -8.58 22.08
N VAL A 50 -0.57 -8.99 20.82
CA VAL A 50 -0.84 -8.12 19.68
C VAL A 50 -2.13 -8.54 18.99
N LEU A 51 -3.05 -7.61 18.82
CA LEU A 51 -4.24 -7.78 18.00
C LEU A 51 -4.13 -6.93 16.73
N LEU A 52 -4.30 -7.55 15.58
CA LEU A 52 -4.37 -6.89 14.28
C LEU A 52 -5.80 -6.96 13.74
N LEU A 53 -6.42 -5.81 13.49
CA LEU A 53 -7.78 -5.66 12.97
C LEU A 53 -7.75 -5.27 11.49
N GLU A 54 -8.61 -5.91 10.69
CA GLU A 54 -8.78 -5.57 9.26
C GLU A 54 -10.27 -5.61 8.87
N ALA A 55 -10.69 -4.61 8.13
CA ALA A 55 -12.07 -4.49 7.67
C ALA A 55 -12.41 -5.52 6.56
N GLY A 56 -11.44 -5.86 5.75
CA GLY A 56 -11.56 -6.82 4.66
C GLY A 56 -11.30 -8.27 5.06
N PRO A 57 -11.44 -9.21 4.11
CA PRO A 57 -11.18 -10.63 4.32
C PRO A 57 -9.68 -10.95 4.49
N ASP A 58 -9.41 -12.19 4.89
CA ASP A 58 -8.07 -12.77 5.01
C ASP A 58 -8.00 -14.10 4.25
N TYR A 59 -6.86 -14.34 3.62
CA TYR A 59 -6.56 -15.57 2.87
C TYR A 59 -5.22 -16.13 3.33
N PRO A 60 -5.20 -16.90 4.45
CA PRO A 60 -3.97 -17.37 5.09
C PRO A 60 -3.23 -18.45 4.28
N GLU A 61 -3.83 -18.98 3.25
CA GLU A 61 -3.25 -20.04 2.42
C GLU A 61 -3.12 -19.57 0.97
N LEU A 62 -1.91 -19.56 0.44
CA LEU A 62 -1.61 -19.07 -0.91
C LEU A 62 -2.44 -19.77 -2.00
N GLN A 63 -2.79 -21.04 -1.79
CA GLN A 63 -3.63 -21.81 -2.72
C GLN A 63 -5.08 -21.32 -2.78
N HIS A 64 -5.57 -20.66 -1.73
CA HIS A 64 -6.91 -20.10 -1.64
C HIS A 64 -6.95 -18.58 -1.87
N LEU A 65 -5.79 -17.98 -2.12
CA LEU A 65 -5.71 -16.56 -2.45
C LEU A 65 -6.37 -16.32 -3.83
N PRO A 66 -7.38 -15.43 -3.93
CA PRO A 66 -8.00 -15.05 -5.20
C PRO A 66 -6.97 -14.63 -6.25
N ASP A 67 -7.21 -14.95 -7.51
CA ASP A 67 -6.26 -14.68 -8.58
C ASP A 67 -5.95 -13.19 -8.75
N GLU A 68 -6.95 -12.34 -8.60
CA GLU A 68 -6.80 -10.87 -8.65
C GLU A 68 -5.91 -10.30 -7.53
N LEU A 69 -5.76 -11.04 -6.42
CA LEU A 69 -4.82 -10.68 -5.33
C LEU A 69 -3.46 -11.34 -5.52
N LYS A 70 -3.45 -12.57 -6.06
CA LYS A 70 -2.26 -13.40 -6.20
C LYS A 70 -1.44 -13.04 -7.42
N ASN A 71 -2.09 -12.96 -8.58
CA ASN A 71 -1.43 -12.70 -9.85
C ASN A 71 -0.97 -11.24 -9.92
N GLY A 72 0.35 -11.04 -9.98
CA GLY A 72 0.94 -9.71 -10.00
C GLY A 72 0.65 -8.92 -11.27
N PHE A 73 0.25 -9.57 -12.35
CA PHE A 73 -0.10 -8.91 -13.60
C PHE A 73 -1.58 -8.55 -13.71
N ASN A 74 -2.40 -9.08 -12.80
CA ASN A 74 -3.82 -8.77 -12.69
C ASN A 74 -4.03 -7.54 -11.79
N LEU A 75 -4.74 -6.51 -12.25
CA LEU A 75 -5.06 -5.29 -11.49
C LEU A 75 -6.55 -5.19 -11.11
N ASP A 76 -7.35 -6.22 -11.38
CA ASP A 76 -8.80 -6.20 -11.16
C ASP A 76 -9.16 -5.97 -9.69
N ALA A 77 -8.30 -6.39 -8.76
CA ALA A 77 -8.47 -6.12 -7.33
C ALA A 77 -8.51 -4.61 -6.99
N GLY A 78 -7.95 -3.74 -7.84
CA GLY A 78 -7.95 -2.29 -7.68
C GLY A 78 -9.14 -1.58 -8.35
N THR A 79 -9.99 -2.30 -9.09
CA THR A 79 -11.14 -1.68 -9.77
C THR A 79 -12.22 -1.22 -8.77
N PRO A 80 -13.07 -0.23 -9.14
CA PRO A 80 -14.12 0.27 -8.23
C PRO A 80 -15.11 -0.79 -7.76
N ASP A 81 -15.38 -1.79 -8.59
CA ASP A 81 -16.35 -2.86 -8.29
C ASP A 81 -15.73 -4.04 -7.52
N SER A 82 -14.42 -4.02 -7.30
CA SER A 82 -13.73 -5.10 -6.59
C SER A 82 -14.13 -5.13 -5.11
N PRO A 83 -14.43 -6.30 -4.53
CA PRO A 83 -14.71 -6.45 -3.10
C PRO A 83 -13.47 -6.17 -2.24
N PHE A 84 -12.27 -6.15 -2.84
CA PHE A 84 -10.99 -5.91 -2.20
C PHE A 84 -10.57 -4.44 -2.24
N ASN A 85 -11.43 -3.54 -2.73
CA ASN A 85 -11.16 -2.12 -2.83
C ASN A 85 -12.16 -1.32 -1.99
N TRP A 86 -11.67 -0.30 -1.28
CA TRP A 86 -12.53 0.69 -0.61
C TRP A 86 -13.27 1.59 -1.60
N ALA A 87 -12.77 1.69 -2.83
CA ALA A 87 -13.33 2.48 -3.93
C ALA A 87 -13.62 3.94 -3.51
N TYR A 88 -12.67 4.59 -2.85
CA TYR A 88 -12.82 5.99 -2.48
C TYR A 88 -12.94 6.87 -3.71
N GLN A 89 -13.72 7.94 -3.55
CA GLN A 89 -13.87 8.98 -4.57
C GLN A 89 -13.44 10.31 -3.98
N ALA A 90 -12.64 11.05 -4.74
CA ALA A 90 -12.20 12.38 -4.36
C ALA A 90 -12.71 13.42 -5.36
N SER A 91 -13.05 14.60 -4.86
CA SER A 91 -13.27 15.76 -5.70
C SER A 91 -11.91 16.24 -6.20
N GLY A 92 -11.76 16.36 -7.51
CA GLY A 92 -10.57 16.92 -8.14
C GLY A 92 -10.44 18.44 -7.96
N ALA A 93 -9.48 19.02 -8.68
CA ALA A 93 -9.30 20.45 -8.75
C ALA A 93 -10.53 21.15 -9.33
N SER A 94 -10.64 22.46 -9.08
CA SER A 94 -11.72 23.30 -9.64
C SER A 94 -11.81 23.15 -11.17
N GLY A 95 -12.99 22.77 -11.66
CA GLY A 95 -13.26 22.51 -13.08
C GLY A 95 -13.26 21.04 -13.49
N GLN A 96 -12.87 20.13 -12.61
CA GLN A 96 -12.99 18.69 -12.86
C GLN A 96 -14.41 18.21 -12.55
N THR A 97 -15.08 17.64 -13.53
CA THR A 97 -16.50 17.21 -13.41
C THR A 97 -16.65 15.79 -12.89
N ASN A 98 -15.67 14.92 -13.14
CA ASN A 98 -15.70 13.52 -12.71
C ASN A 98 -14.92 13.33 -11.42
N PRO A 99 -15.45 12.56 -10.44
CA PRO A 99 -14.69 12.19 -9.25
C PRO A 99 -13.44 11.38 -9.62
N LEU A 100 -12.34 11.65 -8.91
CA LEU A 100 -11.16 10.81 -9.00
C LEU A 100 -11.40 9.50 -8.23
N GLN A 101 -11.16 8.38 -8.87
CA GLN A 101 -11.18 7.08 -8.21
C GLN A 101 -9.85 6.86 -7.46
N ILE A 102 -9.94 6.52 -6.19
CA ILE A 102 -8.77 6.26 -5.36
C ILE A 102 -8.84 4.83 -4.83
N ALA A 103 -8.15 3.92 -5.51
CA ALA A 103 -8.08 2.53 -5.11
C ALA A 103 -7.25 2.38 -3.81
N ARG A 104 -7.82 1.71 -2.81
CA ARG A 104 -7.14 1.33 -1.56
C ARG A 104 -7.59 -0.05 -1.15
N GLY A 105 -6.65 -0.93 -0.83
CA GLY A 105 -6.96 -2.32 -0.49
C GLY A 105 -7.81 -2.46 0.77
N LYS A 106 -8.84 -3.31 0.68
CA LYS A 106 -9.75 -3.72 1.77
C LYS A 106 -9.62 -5.23 1.97
N VAL A 107 -8.47 -5.64 2.41
CA VAL A 107 -8.08 -7.05 2.57
C VAL A 107 -6.85 -7.10 3.46
N VAL A 108 -6.57 -8.21 4.12
CA VAL A 108 -5.29 -8.40 4.83
C VAL A 108 -4.13 -8.30 3.82
N GLY A 109 -3.16 -7.43 4.10
CA GLY A 109 -2.14 -6.94 3.17
C GLY A 109 -2.43 -5.52 2.66
N GLY A 110 -3.69 -5.04 2.78
CA GLY A 110 -4.10 -3.70 2.37
C GLY A 110 -3.73 -3.39 0.92
N SER A 111 -3.27 -2.17 0.66
CA SER A 111 -2.89 -1.75 -0.69
C SER A 111 -1.70 -2.51 -1.28
N SER A 112 -0.85 -3.16 -0.47
CA SER A 112 0.20 -4.04 -1.01
C SER A 112 -0.36 -5.31 -1.68
N ALA A 113 -1.61 -5.68 -1.39
CA ALA A 113 -2.29 -6.82 -2.01
C ALA A 113 -3.01 -6.47 -3.32
N VAL A 114 -3.14 -5.18 -3.67
CA VAL A 114 -3.88 -4.73 -4.87
C VAL A 114 -3.07 -3.78 -5.77
N ASN A 115 -1.84 -3.40 -5.38
CA ASN A 115 -1.01 -2.41 -6.08
C ASN A 115 -0.30 -2.98 -7.33
N GLY A 116 0.37 -2.09 -8.07
CA GLY A 116 1.19 -2.42 -9.24
C GLY A 116 2.60 -2.96 -8.91
N GLN A 117 2.93 -3.20 -7.64
CA GLN A 117 4.15 -3.88 -7.17
C GLN A 117 5.48 -3.14 -7.42
N ILE A 118 5.43 -1.90 -7.89
CA ILE A 118 6.65 -1.11 -8.02
C ILE A 118 7.27 -0.92 -6.64
N PHE A 119 8.57 -1.20 -6.54
CA PHE A 119 9.30 -1.16 -5.28
C PHE A 119 10.43 -0.13 -5.34
N LEU A 120 10.06 1.14 -5.44
CA LEU A 120 10.98 2.27 -5.46
C LEU A 120 11.14 2.87 -4.06
N ARG A 121 12.35 3.30 -3.77
CA ARG A 121 12.67 4.14 -2.59
C ARG A 121 12.62 5.60 -2.96
N GLY A 122 12.34 6.45 -1.97
CA GLY A 122 12.62 7.87 -2.06
C GLY A 122 14.13 8.13 -2.19
N LEU A 123 14.48 9.31 -2.64
CA LEU A 123 15.86 9.75 -2.75
C LEU A 123 16.45 10.09 -1.36
N PRO A 124 17.77 10.10 -1.19
CA PRO A 124 18.39 10.55 0.05
C PRO A 124 17.88 11.92 0.52
N GLU A 125 17.70 12.86 -0.41
CA GLU A 125 17.25 14.22 -0.14
C GLU A 125 15.83 14.26 0.45
N ASP A 126 14.95 13.33 0.10
CA ASP A 126 13.60 13.26 0.65
C ASP A 126 13.64 13.00 2.17
N TYR A 127 14.43 12.01 2.59
CA TYR A 127 14.60 11.66 4.00
C TYR A 127 15.40 12.70 4.78
N ASP A 128 16.43 13.25 4.19
CA ASP A 128 17.24 14.29 4.81
C ASP A 128 16.43 15.58 5.00
N SER A 129 15.49 15.88 4.09
CA SER A 129 14.54 16.97 4.28
C SER A 129 13.62 16.74 5.49
N TRP A 130 13.19 15.50 5.73
CA TRP A 130 12.40 15.15 6.92
C TRP A 130 13.22 15.31 8.19
N ALA A 131 14.50 14.91 8.17
CA ALA A 131 15.40 15.12 9.30
C ALA A 131 15.59 16.62 9.59
N ALA A 132 15.75 17.44 8.56
CA ALA A 132 15.88 18.90 8.69
C ALA A 132 14.64 19.58 9.31
N LEU A 133 13.48 18.95 9.21
CA LEU A 133 12.24 19.39 9.87
C LEU A 133 12.14 18.98 11.35
N GLY A 134 13.21 18.42 11.93
CA GLY A 134 13.26 17.99 13.34
C GLY A 134 13.00 16.49 13.55
N ASN A 135 13.00 15.70 12.50
CA ASN A 135 12.83 14.24 12.57
C ASN A 135 14.19 13.55 12.38
N ASP A 136 15.15 13.82 13.23
CA ASP A 136 16.57 13.43 13.08
C ASP A 136 16.79 11.94 12.80
N GLN A 137 15.89 11.07 13.28
CA GLN A 137 15.96 9.63 13.05
C GLN A 137 15.56 9.21 11.62
N TRP A 138 15.07 10.13 10.80
CA TRP A 138 14.58 9.89 9.46
C TRP A 138 15.53 10.33 8.35
N SER A 139 16.77 10.71 8.66
CA SER A 139 17.78 10.93 7.62
C SER A 139 18.04 9.66 6.82
N TYR A 140 18.45 9.79 5.57
CA TYR A 140 18.68 8.65 4.67
C TYR A 140 19.58 7.58 5.29
N ILE A 141 20.70 8.00 5.89
CA ILE A 141 21.63 7.06 6.52
C ILE A 141 21.00 6.29 7.70
N ASN A 142 20.07 6.91 8.42
CA ASN A 142 19.37 6.29 9.53
C ASN A 142 18.28 5.33 9.07
N VAL A 143 17.62 5.58 7.93
CA VAL A 143 16.55 4.70 7.40
C VAL A 143 17.09 3.61 6.49
N LEU A 144 18.26 3.75 5.89
CA LEU A 144 18.87 2.76 5.01
C LEU A 144 18.97 1.34 5.62
N PRO A 145 19.38 1.15 6.90
CA PRO A 145 19.39 -0.16 7.53
C PRO A 145 18.00 -0.84 7.56
N PHE A 146 16.93 -0.05 7.63
CA PHE A 146 15.56 -0.56 7.60
C PHE A 146 15.13 -0.94 6.18
N PHE A 147 15.54 -0.19 5.15
CA PHE A 147 15.34 -0.59 3.75
C PHE A 147 16.03 -1.90 3.45
N ARG A 148 17.28 -2.05 3.86
CA ARG A 148 18.01 -3.32 3.74
C ARG A 148 17.34 -4.47 4.50
N LYS A 149 16.84 -4.21 5.70
CA LYS A 149 16.18 -5.21 6.56
C LYS A 149 14.85 -5.71 5.98
N LEU A 150 14.15 -4.93 5.17
CA LEU A 150 12.82 -5.30 4.67
C LEU A 150 12.87 -6.10 3.37
N GLU A 151 13.97 -6.05 2.63
CA GLU A 151 14.06 -6.65 1.29
C GLU A 151 15.08 -7.76 1.18
N SER A 152 14.83 -8.65 0.24
CA SER A 152 15.82 -9.53 -0.40
C SER A 152 15.90 -9.14 -1.86
N ASP A 153 16.86 -8.30 -2.24
CA ASP A 153 17.11 -8.01 -3.65
C ASP A 153 17.74 -9.24 -4.31
N LEU A 154 17.11 -9.76 -5.35
CA LEU A 154 17.52 -10.99 -6.02
C LEU A 154 18.56 -10.75 -7.13
N ASP A 155 18.68 -9.51 -7.57
CA ASP A 155 19.50 -9.12 -8.72
C ASP A 155 20.76 -8.35 -8.32
N ILE A 156 20.68 -7.49 -7.29
CA ILE A 156 21.75 -6.58 -6.88
C ILE A 156 22.28 -6.97 -5.51
N ARG A 157 23.62 -6.91 -5.36
CA ARG A 157 24.33 -7.24 -4.14
C ARG A 157 25.37 -6.17 -3.86
N ASP A 158 25.04 -5.22 -3.02
CA ASP A 158 25.91 -4.13 -2.59
C ASP A 158 25.57 -3.64 -1.18
N ASP A 159 26.14 -2.51 -0.77
CA ASP A 159 25.92 -1.94 0.56
C ASP A 159 24.57 -1.24 0.74
N PHE A 160 23.85 -0.98 -0.35
CA PHE A 160 22.56 -0.32 -0.32
C PHE A 160 21.39 -1.31 -0.28
N HIS A 161 21.60 -2.57 -0.69
CA HIS A 161 20.57 -3.61 -0.80
C HIS A 161 20.62 -4.65 0.31
N GLY A 162 19.43 -5.14 0.68
CA GLY A 162 19.26 -6.27 1.59
C GLY A 162 19.25 -7.61 0.85
N SER A 163 19.64 -8.68 1.55
CA SER A 163 19.70 -10.03 0.99
C SER A 163 18.90 -11.07 1.75
N ASP A 164 18.34 -10.71 2.91
CA ASP A 164 17.71 -11.62 3.88
C ASP A 164 16.39 -11.09 4.46
N GLY A 165 15.90 -9.98 3.90
CA GLY A 165 14.61 -9.43 4.29
C GLY A 165 13.43 -10.21 3.67
N PRO A 166 12.22 -10.01 4.21
CA PRO A 166 11.06 -10.81 3.83
C PRO A 166 10.49 -10.51 2.43
N ILE A 167 10.77 -9.34 1.85
CA ILE A 167 10.19 -8.93 0.57
C ILE A 167 11.19 -9.22 -0.56
N PRO A 168 10.93 -10.19 -1.46
CA PRO A 168 11.78 -10.42 -2.61
C PRO A 168 11.59 -9.31 -3.65
N ILE A 169 12.70 -8.73 -4.09
CA ILE A 169 12.73 -7.70 -5.13
C ILE A 169 13.48 -8.25 -6.33
N ARG A 170 12.92 -8.03 -7.52
CA ARG A 170 13.54 -8.42 -8.77
C ARG A 170 13.29 -7.38 -9.87
N ARG A 171 14.05 -7.49 -10.93
CA ARG A 171 13.91 -6.70 -12.16
C ARG A 171 13.76 -7.64 -13.33
N GLU A 172 12.90 -7.28 -14.29
CA GLU A 172 12.85 -8.03 -15.56
C GLU A 172 14.09 -7.73 -16.38
N LYS A 173 14.71 -8.78 -16.93
CA LYS A 173 15.92 -8.62 -17.77
C LYS A 173 15.55 -7.91 -19.07
N PRO A 174 16.41 -7.02 -19.60
CA PRO A 174 16.16 -6.34 -20.87
C PRO A 174 15.89 -7.30 -22.04
N THR A 175 16.47 -8.50 -22.02
CA THR A 175 16.22 -9.55 -23.02
C THR A 175 14.79 -10.09 -23.04
N ASP A 176 14.06 -9.93 -21.92
CA ASP A 176 12.73 -10.46 -21.71
C ASP A 176 11.66 -9.34 -21.77
N TRP A 177 12.10 -8.13 -22.14
CA TRP A 177 11.20 -6.98 -22.22
C TRP A 177 10.27 -7.06 -23.42
N HIS A 178 9.06 -6.61 -23.21
CA HIS A 178 8.13 -6.35 -24.30
C HIS A 178 8.73 -5.31 -25.29
N PRO A 179 8.52 -5.45 -26.60
CA PRO A 179 9.11 -4.53 -27.59
C PRO A 179 8.87 -3.05 -27.32
N PHE A 180 7.74 -2.68 -26.74
CA PHE A 180 7.44 -1.29 -26.36
C PHE A 180 8.36 -0.78 -25.23
N GLN A 181 8.70 -1.64 -24.26
CA GLN A 181 9.61 -1.29 -23.16
C GLN A 181 11.02 -1.05 -23.69
N SER A 182 11.49 -1.93 -24.59
CA SER A 182 12.80 -1.78 -25.24
C SER A 182 12.85 -0.52 -26.11
N ALA A 183 11.80 -0.27 -26.90
CA ALA A 183 11.72 0.94 -27.74
C ALA A 183 11.70 2.23 -26.91
N PHE A 184 11.02 2.22 -25.76
CA PHE A 184 11.04 3.35 -24.82
C PHE A 184 12.43 3.57 -24.23
N TYR A 185 13.08 2.52 -23.78
CA TYR A 185 14.44 2.58 -23.24
C TYR A 185 15.43 3.14 -24.27
N ASP A 186 15.45 2.56 -25.48
CA ASP A 186 16.33 2.99 -26.56
C ASP A 186 16.08 4.48 -26.92
N ALA A 187 14.83 4.90 -26.96
CA ALA A 187 14.48 6.30 -27.23
C ALA A 187 14.99 7.24 -26.13
N CYS A 188 14.92 6.85 -24.85
CA CYS A 188 15.46 7.63 -23.75
C CYS A 188 16.98 7.76 -23.84
N VAL A 189 17.69 6.65 -24.08
CA VAL A 189 19.16 6.65 -24.26
C VAL A 189 19.56 7.52 -25.46
N ALA A 190 18.86 7.37 -26.60
CA ALA A 190 19.09 8.19 -27.79
C ALA A 190 18.81 9.68 -27.57
N SER A 191 17.95 10.00 -26.60
CA SER A 191 17.63 11.39 -26.17
C SER A 191 18.61 11.95 -25.14
N GLY A 192 19.64 11.19 -24.77
CA GLY A 192 20.72 11.63 -23.89
C GLY A 192 20.47 11.37 -22.40
N TYR A 193 19.42 10.63 -22.01
CA TYR A 193 19.26 10.19 -20.64
C TYR A 193 20.25 9.06 -20.32
N PRO A 194 20.88 9.07 -19.13
CA PRO A 194 21.80 7.99 -18.75
C PRO A 194 21.05 6.67 -18.51
N GLU A 195 21.76 5.57 -18.68
CA GLU A 195 21.31 4.25 -18.25
C GLU A 195 21.35 4.16 -16.72
N ASP A 196 20.27 3.66 -16.13
CA ASP A 196 20.13 3.45 -14.69
C ASP A 196 19.76 1.98 -14.42
N LEU A 197 20.73 1.16 -14.09
CA LEU A 197 20.52 -0.27 -13.82
C LEU A 197 19.94 -0.54 -12.43
N ASP A 198 19.94 0.46 -11.56
CA ASP A 198 19.41 0.37 -10.21
C ASP A 198 18.69 1.64 -9.74
N MET A 199 17.39 1.66 -9.96
CA MET A 199 16.54 2.78 -9.53
C MET A 199 16.44 2.96 -8.00
N ASN A 200 17.00 2.06 -7.20
CA ASN A 200 17.05 2.17 -5.73
C ASN A 200 18.41 2.59 -5.18
N HIS A 201 19.42 2.76 -6.06
CA HIS A 201 20.69 3.34 -5.67
C HIS A 201 20.53 4.81 -5.26
N PRO A 202 21.25 5.31 -4.24
CA PRO A 202 21.12 6.70 -3.78
C PRO A 202 21.41 7.74 -4.88
N ASP A 203 22.28 7.43 -5.83
CA ASP A 203 22.61 8.31 -6.96
C ASP A 203 21.80 8.04 -8.23
N SER A 204 20.79 7.18 -8.14
CA SER A 204 19.94 6.80 -9.27
C SER A 204 19.36 8.00 -10.02
N THR A 205 19.51 7.99 -11.34
CA THR A 205 18.85 8.89 -12.30
C THR A 205 18.97 8.31 -13.71
N GLY A 206 17.94 8.42 -14.54
CA GLY A 206 17.97 7.91 -15.90
C GLY A 206 16.94 6.82 -16.17
N VAL A 207 17.18 6.02 -17.22
CA VAL A 207 16.28 4.98 -17.71
C VAL A 207 16.81 3.59 -17.42
N GLY A 208 15.96 2.71 -16.90
CA GLY A 208 16.38 1.34 -16.58
C GLY A 208 15.24 0.42 -16.15
N PRO A 209 15.60 -0.79 -15.68
CA PRO A 209 14.62 -1.76 -15.20
C PRO A 209 13.94 -1.32 -13.91
N VAL A 210 12.63 -1.46 -13.85
CA VAL A 210 11.85 -1.13 -12.65
C VAL A 210 11.94 -2.27 -11.65
N PRO A 211 12.37 -2.01 -10.39
CA PRO A 211 12.32 -3.01 -9.33
C PRO A 211 10.88 -3.28 -8.90
N VAL A 212 10.54 -4.56 -8.76
CA VAL A 212 9.19 -5.00 -8.38
C VAL A 212 9.24 -6.09 -7.30
N ASN A 213 8.25 -6.10 -6.40
CA ASN A 213 8.05 -7.18 -5.43
C ASN A 213 7.16 -8.29 -6.01
N ASN A 214 7.63 -8.90 -7.09
CA ASN A 214 6.95 -9.93 -7.84
C ASN A 214 7.85 -11.16 -8.00
N ALA A 215 7.68 -12.15 -7.12
CA ALA A 215 8.41 -13.40 -7.23
C ALA A 215 7.56 -14.44 -7.98
N GLY A 216 8.03 -14.82 -9.19
CA GLY A 216 7.35 -15.85 -9.98
C GLY A 216 5.92 -15.49 -10.41
N GLY A 217 5.66 -14.22 -10.70
CA GLY A 217 4.31 -13.74 -11.08
C GLY A 217 3.37 -13.51 -9.89
N ILE A 218 3.82 -13.73 -8.66
CA ILE A 218 3.01 -13.56 -7.46
C ILE A 218 3.25 -12.15 -6.87
N ARG A 219 2.15 -11.45 -6.57
CA ARG A 219 2.20 -10.17 -5.84
C ARG A 219 2.58 -10.43 -4.39
N MET A 220 3.84 -10.16 -4.04
CA MET A 220 4.40 -10.41 -2.72
C MET A 220 3.93 -9.33 -1.72
N SER A 221 2.66 -9.40 -1.36
CA SER A 221 2.05 -8.48 -0.39
C SER A 221 2.65 -8.65 1.01
N THR A 222 2.45 -7.66 1.88
CA THR A 222 2.88 -7.76 3.28
C THR A 222 2.11 -8.82 4.08
N ALA A 223 0.96 -9.28 3.61
CA ALA A 223 0.31 -10.47 4.15
C ALA A 223 1.18 -11.71 3.94
N LEU A 224 1.64 -11.94 2.71
CA LEU A 224 2.47 -13.11 2.37
C LEU A 224 3.87 -13.02 2.97
N THR A 225 4.48 -11.82 2.97
CA THR A 225 5.88 -11.65 3.33
C THR A 225 6.12 -11.45 4.84
N TYR A 226 5.20 -10.80 5.54
CA TYR A 226 5.35 -10.51 6.96
C TYR A 226 4.41 -11.31 7.86
N LEU A 227 3.12 -11.47 7.50
CA LEU A 227 2.18 -12.15 8.38
C LEU A 227 2.24 -13.67 8.27
N ASP A 228 2.31 -14.24 7.08
CA ASP A 228 2.27 -15.70 6.89
C ASP A 228 3.34 -16.45 7.71
N PRO A 229 4.61 -15.98 7.76
CA PRO A 229 5.63 -16.63 8.56
C PRO A 229 5.36 -16.62 10.08
N VAL A 230 4.53 -15.69 10.55
CA VAL A 230 4.33 -15.43 12.00
C VAL A 230 2.90 -15.64 12.48
N ARG A 231 1.97 -15.98 11.58
CA ARG A 231 0.52 -16.14 11.84
C ARG A 231 0.18 -17.04 13.03
N TYR A 232 1.03 -18.01 13.27
CA TYR A 232 0.80 -19.02 14.29
C TYR A 232 1.43 -18.70 15.64
N ARG A 233 2.00 -17.50 15.81
CA ARG A 233 2.48 -17.05 17.12
C ARG A 233 1.32 -16.95 18.10
N LEU A 234 1.50 -17.47 19.31
CA LEU A 234 0.46 -17.53 20.33
C LEU A 234 0.03 -16.15 20.85
N ASN A 235 0.92 -15.17 20.76
CA ASN A 235 0.70 -13.80 21.20
C ASN A 235 0.24 -12.85 20.06
N LEU A 236 0.02 -13.36 18.85
CA LEU A 236 -0.53 -12.62 17.71
C LEU A 236 -1.94 -13.10 17.38
N THR A 237 -2.89 -12.18 17.37
CA THR A 237 -4.27 -12.42 16.94
C THR A 237 -4.57 -11.58 15.72
N ILE A 238 -4.94 -12.18 14.59
CA ILE A 238 -5.37 -11.50 13.37
C ILE A 238 -6.88 -11.64 13.26
N ARG A 239 -7.59 -10.53 13.09
CA ARG A 239 -9.04 -10.48 12.98
C ARG A 239 -9.47 -9.75 11.70
N PRO A 240 -9.72 -10.48 10.62
CA PRO A 240 -10.34 -9.96 9.41
C PRO A 240 -11.85 -9.73 9.60
N ASN A 241 -12.45 -8.98 8.68
CA ASN A 241 -13.87 -8.63 8.68
C ASN A 241 -14.32 -7.90 9.95
N VAL A 242 -13.44 -7.06 10.49
CA VAL A 242 -13.67 -6.23 11.67
C VAL A 242 -13.40 -4.78 11.31
N LEU A 243 -14.45 -3.99 11.21
CA LEU A 243 -14.37 -2.57 10.92
C LEU A 243 -14.20 -1.76 12.22
N ALA A 244 -13.10 -1.04 12.36
CA ALA A 244 -12.92 -0.06 13.43
C ALA A 244 -13.75 1.18 13.11
N THR A 245 -14.58 1.61 14.07
CA THR A 245 -15.50 2.73 13.88
C THR A 245 -15.16 3.94 14.74
N ARG A 246 -14.48 3.76 15.87
CA ARG A 246 -14.10 4.84 16.78
C ARG A 246 -13.00 4.38 17.74
N ILE A 247 -12.11 5.29 18.12
CA ILE A 247 -11.18 5.11 19.24
C ILE A 247 -11.90 5.49 20.52
N VAL A 248 -11.76 4.66 21.54
CA VAL A 248 -12.31 4.89 22.87
C VAL A 248 -11.25 5.53 23.74
N PHE A 249 -11.63 6.56 24.50
CA PHE A 249 -10.74 7.29 25.40
C PHE A 249 -11.21 7.17 26.85
N ASP A 250 -10.24 7.06 27.77
CA ASP A 250 -10.39 7.33 29.18
C ASP A 250 -9.66 8.65 29.45
N GLY A 251 -10.43 9.73 29.59
CA GLY A 251 -9.89 11.09 29.57
C GLY A 251 -9.21 11.40 28.23
N THR A 252 -7.88 11.56 28.24
CA THR A 252 -7.07 11.81 27.04
C THR A 252 -6.27 10.58 26.59
N LYS A 253 -6.36 9.47 27.31
CA LYS A 253 -5.67 8.22 26.99
C LYS A 253 -6.57 7.34 26.12
N ALA A 254 -6.06 6.88 24.98
CA ALA A 254 -6.72 5.84 24.21
C ALA A 254 -6.73 4.53 25.02
N SER A 255 -7.89 3.91 25.17
CA SER A 255 -8.10 2.70 25.98
C SER A 255 -8.66 1.53 25.19
N GLY A 256 -9.14 1.77 23.97
CA GLY A 256 -9.72 0.72 23.13
C GLY A 256 -10.19 1.24 21.77
N VAL A 257 -10.86 0.37 21.05
CA VAL A 257 -11.42 0.62 19.73
C VAL A 257 -12.81 0.03 19.66
N ASP A 258 -13.80 0.85 19.30
CA ASP A 258 -15.13 0.37 18.93
C ASP A 258 -15.07 -0.24 17.53
N VAL A 259 -15.62 -1.44 17.40
CA VAL A 259 -15.56 -2.21 16.15
C VAL A 259 -16.92 -2.79 15.80
N GLU A 260 -17.08 -3.07 14.52
CA GLU A 260 -18.23 -3.78 13.98
C GLU A 260 -17.77 -5.03 13.21
N SER A 261 -18.39 -6.19 13.51
CA SER A 261 -18.14 -7.45 12.81
C SER A 261 -19.38 -8.31 12.81
N GLY A 262 -19.77 -8.83 11.65
CA GLY A 262 -20.96 -9.69 11.50
C GLY A 262 -22.24 -9.03 12.02
N GLY A 263 -22.40 -7.71 11.85
CA GLY A 263 -23.55 -6.94 12.33
C GLY A 263 -23.56 -6.67 13.84
N ARG A 264 -22.51 -7.06 14.57
CA ARG A 264 -22.37 -6.81 16.01
C ARG A 264 -21.37 -5.70 16.27
N LYS A 265 -21.69 -4.82 17.23
CA LYS A 265 -20.82 -3.75 17.71
C LYS A 265 -20.29 -4.09 19.10
N PHE A 266 -19.01 -3.94 19.30
CA PHE A 266 -18.36 -4.17 20.58
C PHE A 266 -17.06 -3.36 20.68
N THR A 267 -16.52 -3.23 21.88
CA THR A 267 -15.25 -2.55 22.13
C THR A 267 -14.14 -3.58 22.37
N VAL A 268 -13.00 -3.35 21.76
CA VAL A 268 -11.76 -4.08 22.05
C VAL A 268 -10.86 -3.18 22.89
N GLU A 269 -10.39 -3.68 24.03
CA GLU A 269 -9.50 -2.92 24.93
C GLU A 269 -8.03 -3.14 24.56
N GLY A 270 -7.22 -2.09 24.67
CA GLY A 270 -5.79 -2.13 24.44
C GLY A 270 -5.04 -1.11 25.28
N GLU A 271 -3.79 -1.43 25.64
CA GLU A 271 -2.93 -0.48 26.34
C GLU A 271 -2.32 0.55 25.40
N GLU A 272 -2.01 0.10 24.19
CA GLU A 272 -1.51 0.91 23.07
C GLU A 272 -2.42 0.70 21.84
N ILE A 273 -2.88 1.78 21.23
CA ILE A 273 -3.69 1.74 20.01
C ILE A 273 -2.85 2.35 18.86
N VAL A 274 -2.62 1.54 17.85
CA VAL A 274 -1.83 1.94 16.67
C VAL A 274 -2.76 2.08 15.47
N LEU A 275 -2.79 3.25 14.85
CA LEU A 275 -3.53 3.49 13.61
C LEU A 275 -2.65 3.22 12.40
N ALA A 276 -2.99 2.17 11.66
CA ALA A 276 -2.34 1.76 10.42
C ALA A 276 -3.33 1.61 9.26
N ALA A 277 -4.46 2.37 9.32
CA ALA A 277 -5.55 2.30 8.36
C ALA A 277 -5.31 3.13 7.07
N GLY A 278 -4.09 3.60 6.86
CA GLY A 278 -3.67 4.38 5.69
C GLY A 278 -3.98 5.87 5.78
N GLY A 279 -3.50 6.63 4.78
CA GLY A 279 -3.53 8.10 4.77
C GLY A 279 -4.94 8.70 4.69
N ILE A 280 -5.95 7.93 4.31
CA ILE A 280 -7.35 8.36 4.22
C ILE A 280 -8.13 7.93 5.47
N ALA A 281 -8.09 6.65 5.82
CA ALA A 281 -8.94 6.13 6.88
C ALA A 281 -8.40 6.42 8.29
N SER A 282 -7.08 6.56 8.49
CA SER A 282 -6.53 6.92 9.81
C SER A 282 -6.99 8.31 10.28
N PRO A 283 -6.87 9.40 9.49
CA PRO A 283 -7.42 10.69 9.88
C PRO A 283 -8.96 10.68 9.98
N GLN A 284 -9.66 9.92 9.14
CA GLN A 284 -11.11 9.75 9.26
C GLN A 284 -11.47 9.14 10.62
N LEU A 285 -10.77 8.08 11.03
CA LEU A 285 -11.02 7.43 12.33
C LEU A 285 -10.71 8.36 13.51
N LEU A 286 -9.65 9.17 13.42
CA LEU A 286 -9.37 10.21 14.41
C LEU A 286 -10.53 11.21 14.51
N MET A 287 -11.03 11.72 13.38
CA MET A 287 -12.13 12.66 13.34
C MET A 287 -13.43 12.05 13.90
N LEU A 288 -13.76 10.82 13.53
CA LEU A 288 -14.91 10.08 14.09
C LEU A 288 -14.78 9.86 15.60
N SER A 289 -13.56 9.93 16.13
CA SER A 289 -13.24 9.77 17.54
C SER A 289 -13.15 11.11 18.30
N GLY A 290 -13.45 12.23 17.63
CA GLY A 290 -13.44 13.57 18.25
C GLY A 290 -12.08 14.26 18.22
N ILE A 291 -11.12 13.77 17.41
CA ILE A 291 -9.79 14.37 17.25
C ILE A 291 -9.67 14.95 15.83
N GLY A 292 -9.60 16.27 15.72
CA GLY A 292 -9.53 16.92 14.41
C GLY A 292 -9.87 18.41 14.45
N PRO A 293 -10.20 19.00 13.28
CA PRO A 293 -10.60 20.40 13.19
C PRO A 293 -11.93 20.64 13.95
N GLY A 294 -11.89 21.39 15.05
CA GLY A 294 -13.01 21.50 15.97
C GLY A 294 -14.29 22.09 15.37
N SER A 295 -14.18 23.04 14.44
CA SER A 295 -15.35 23.58 13.73
C SER A 295 -16.03 22.53 12.85
N HIS A 296 -15.24 21.76 12.12
CA HIS A 296 -15.73 20.68 11.26
C HIS A 296 -16.44 19.59 12.08
N LEU A 297 -15.82 19.15 13.19
CA LEU A 297 -16.40 18.13 14.07
C LEU A 297 -17.73 18.59 14.71
N ARG A 298 -17.78 19.84 15.19
CA ARG A 298 -19.02 20.42 15.74
C ARG A 298 -20.14 20.48 14.71
N ASN A 299 -19.83 20.85 13.46
CA ASN A 299 -20.83 20.90 12.38
C ASN A 299 -21.41 19.52 12.06
N LEU A 300 -20.65 18.44 12.31
CA LEU A 300 -21.09 17.05 12.14
C LEU A 300 -21.71 16.46 13.43
N GLY A 301 -21.82 17.22 14.50
CA GLY A 301 -22.35 16.74 15.79
C GLY A 301 -21.41 15.77 16.53
N ILE A 302 -20.13 15.74 16.17
CA ILE A 302 -19.13 14.87 16.81
C ILE A 302 -18.55 15.62 18.02
N PRO A 303 -18.64 15.04 19.24
CA PRO A 303 -18.06 15.64 20.44
C PRO A 303 -16.53 15.80 20.30
N LEU A 304 -16.03 16.99 20.59
CA LEU A 304 -14.60 17.29 20.50
C LEU A 304 -13.85 16.71 21.71
N VAL A 305 -12.92 15.81 21.47
CA VAL A 305 -11.96 15.29 22.46
C VAL A 305 -10.69 16.15 22.45
N ARG A 306 -10.14 16.38 21.25
CA ARG A 306 -8.93 17.19 21.06
C ARG A 306 -8.98 17.95 19.75
N GLU A 307 -8.75 19.25 19.82
CA GLU A 307 -8.60 20.05 18.61
C GLU A 307 -7.20 19.85 18.00
N LEU A 308 -7.16 19.31 16.79
CA LEU A 308 -5.97 19.14 15.97
C LEU A 308 -6.31 19.52 14.53
N PRO A 309 -6.11 20.80 14.16
CA PRO A 309 -6.54 21.29 12.83
C PRO A 309 -5.87 20.63 11.64
N GLY A 310 -4.67 20.04 11.83
CA GLY A 310 -3.94 19.34 10.76
C GLY A 310 -4.47 17.95 10.40
N VAL A 311 -5.34 17.34 11.22
CA VAL A 311 -5.90 16.01 10.93
C VAL A 311 -6.78 16.06 9.69
N GLY A 312 -6.45 15.21 8.70
CA GLY A 312 -7.16 15.15 7.42
C GLY A 312 -6.81 16.28 6.45
N GLN A 313 -5.80 17.10 6.75
CA GLN A 313 -5.34 18.17 5.89
C GLN A 313 -4.11 17.73 5.09
N ASN A 314 -3.81 18.50 4.01
CA ASN A 314 -2.63 18.33 3.18
C ASN A 314 -2.48 16.93 2.55
N LEU A 315 -3.58 16.25 2.24
CA LEU A 315 -3.50 15.05 1.41
C LEU A 315 -2.97 15.46 0.02
N ARG A 316 -1.89 14.80 -0.39
CA ARG A 316 -1.27 14.97 -1.70
C ARG A 316 -1.14 13.62 -2.36
N ASP A 317 -1.26 13.60 -3.68
CA ASP A 317 -0.96 12.44 -4.51
C ASP A 317 -0.23 12.93 -5.75
N HIS A 318 0.42 12.01 -6.48
CA HIS A 318 1.19 12.36 -7.66
C HIS A 318 0.25 12.83 -8.79
N PRO A 319 0.45 14.03 -9.37
CA PRO A 319 -0.21 14.38 -10.61
C PRO A 319 0.24 13.44 -11.72
N LEU A 320 -0.73 12.85 -12.43
CA LEU A 320 -0.49 11.92 -13.52
C LEU A 320 -1.01 12.48 -14.84
N VAL A 321 -0.22 12.33 -15.89
CA VAL A 321 -0.63 12.59 -17.28
C VAL A 321 -0.43 11.33 -18.08
N TYR A 322 -1.46 10.92 -18.81
CA TYR A 322 -1.43 9.74 -19.67
C TYR A 322 -1.30 10.14 -21.13
N ILE A 323 -0.38 9.49 -21.84
CA ILE A 323 -0.26 9.52 -23.29
C ILE A 323 -0.65 8.13 -23.78
N GLU A 324 -1.80 8.05 -24.42
CA GLU A 324 -2.37 6.80 -24.92
C GLU A 324 -1.98 6.60 -26.39
N LEU A 325 -1.51 5.42 -26.72
CA LEU A 325 -1.03 5.03 -28.04
C LEU A 325 -1.83 3.82 -28.53
N GLY A 326 -2.52 3.98 -29.65
CA GLY A 326 -3.13 2.82 -30.35
C GLY A 326 -2.06 1.98 -31.03
N VAL A 327 -2.26 0.66 -31.06
CA VAL A 327 -1.43 -0.22 -31.87
C VAL A 327 -1.96 -0.28 -33.30
N LYS A 328 -1.07 -0.55 -34.25
CA LYS A 328 -1.43 -0.73 -35.65
C LYS A 328 -2.25 -2.00 -35.84
N ASP A 329 -3.09 -2.02 -36.88
CA ASP A 329 -3.85 -3.21 -37.24
C ASP A 329 -2.94 -4.43 -37.43
N GLY A 330 -3.39 -5.57 -36.89
CA GLY A 330 -2.67 -6.83 -36.96
C GLY A 330 -1.58 -7.01 -35.88
N VAL A 331 -1.35 -6.02 -35.01
CA VAL A 331 -0.46 -6.17 -33.85
C VAL A 331 -1.28 -6.68 -32.65
N HIS A 332 -0.90 -7.86 -32.14
CA HIS A 332 -1.48 -8.41 -30.94
C HIS A 332 -0.60 -8.12 -29.73
N LEU A 333 -1.19 -7.56 -28.67
CA LEU A 333 -0.52 -7.34 -27.40
C LEU A 333 -0.74 -8.55 -26.49
N ASP A 334 0.32 -9.05 -25.89
CA ASP A 334 0.19 -9.99 -24.77
C ASP A 334 -0.26 -9.24 -23.51
N ILE A 335 -1.53 -9.40 -23.17
CA ILE A 335 -2.14 -8.76 -22.01
C ILE A 335 -1.97 -9.55 -20.70
N THR A 336 -1.30 -10.69 -20.74
CA THR A 336 -1.09 -11.60 -19.60
C THR A 336 0.26 -11.41 -18.92
N GLY A 337 1.20 -10.75 -19.59
CA GLY A 337 2.56 -10.51 -19.12
C GLY A 337 2.72 -9.25 -18.22
N PRO A 338 3.97 -8.91 -17.89
CA PRO A 338 4.29 -7.72 -17.12
C PRO A 338 3.80 -6.45 -17.82
N ARG A 339 3.10 -5.59 -17.08
CA ARG A 339 2.61 -4.31 -17.61
C ARG A 339 3.70 -3.28 -17.74
N MET A 340 4.68 -3.32 -16.86
CA MET A 340 5.74 -2.34 -16.75
C MET A 340 7.05 -3.04 -16.40
N GLN A 341 8.10 -2.78 -17.18
CA GLN A 341 9.39 -3.43 -17.04
C GLN A 341 10.53 -2.41 -16.98
N SER A 342 10.34 -1.25 -17.62
CA SER A 342 11.30 -0.15 -17.63
C SER A 342 10.65 1.17 -17.15
N GLY A 343 11.48 2.13 -16.78
CA GLY A 343 11.04 3.46 -16.38
C GLY A 343 12.15 4.48 -16.55
N LEU A 344 11.80 5.74 -16.61
CA LEU A 344 12.70 6.88 -16.64
C LEU A 344 12.46 7.74 -15.41
N ARG A 345 13.54 8.10 -14.69
CA ARG A 345 13.55 9.15 -13.65
C ARG A 345 14.47 10.27 -14.11
N TYR A 346 14.00 11.50 -14.07
CA TYR A 346 14.79 12.63 -14.51
C TYR A 346 14.36 13.93 -13.82
N THR A 347 15.23 14.92 -13.86
CA THR A 347 14.95 16.27 -13.38
C THR A 347 14.36 17.10 -14.50
N ALA A 348 13.21 17.72 -14.30
CA ALA A 348 12.58 18.61 -15.26
C ALA A 348 13.47 19.82 -15.54
N GLY A 349 13.42 20.34 -16.78
CA GLY A 349 14.19 21.51 -17.16
C GLY A 349 13.86 22.71 -16.27
N GLY A 350 14.87 23.26 -15.58
CA GLY A 350 14.72 24.37 -14.65
C GLY A 350 14.31 24.02 -13.23
N SER A 351 14.03 22.75 -12.92
CA SER A 351 13.78 22.30 -11.56
C SER A 351 15.05 22.25 -10.72
N GLN A 352 14.90 22.49 -9.43
CA GLN A 352 15.96 22.32 -8.42
C GLN A 352 15.81 20.99 -7.65
N LEU A 353 14.74 20.23 -7.90
CA LEU A 353 14.48 18.95 -7.26
C LEU A 353 14.98 17.83 -8.18
N ARG A 354 15.90 17.03 -7.67
CA ARG A 354 16.45 15.88 -8.42
C ARG A 354 15.35 14.85 -8.64
N ASN A 355 15.24 14.35 -9.88
CA ASN A 355 14.31 13.29 -10.26
C ASN A 355 12.82 13.59 -9.91
N ASP A 356 12.42 14.84 -10.03
CA ASP A 356 11.04 15.28 -9.82
C ASP A 356 10.05 14.78 -10.89
N MET A 357 10.55 14.10 -11.93
CA MET A 357 9.74 13.53 -13.00
C MET A 357 10.01 12.05 -13.17
N GLN A 358 8.92 11.30 -13.42
CA GLN A 358 9.01 9.89 -13.81
C GLN A 358 8.13 9.60 -15.02
N ILE A 359 8.58 8.72 -15.90
CA ILE A 359 7.80 8.20 -17.01
C ILE A 359 7.86 6.67 -16.99
N PHE A 360 6.69 6.04 -16.97
CA PHE A 360 6.55 4.61 -17.04
C PHE A 360 5.75 4.20 -18.28
N PRO A 361 6.32 3.36 -19.16
CA PRO A 361 5.59 2.74 -20.24
C PRO A 361 4.75 1.56 -19.73
N TYR A 362 3.49 1.51 -20.13
CA TYR A 362 2.59 0.39 -19.87
C TYR A 362 2.37 -0.40 -21.15
N ASN A 363 2.64 -1.70 -21.11
CA ASN A 363 2.54 -2.60 -22.27
C ASN A 363 1.11 -2.73 -22.80
N PHE A 364 0.14 -2.56 -21.93
CA PHE A 364 -1.27 -2.58 -22.29
C PHE A 364 -2.10 -1.83 -21.26
N GLY A 365 -3.12 -1.13 -21.75
CA GLY A 365 -4.13 -0.43 -21.00
C GLY A 365 -5.42 -0.44 -21.80
N GLY A 366 -6.52 -0.06 -21.19
CA GLY A 366 -7.80 0.05 -21.90
C GLY A 366 -8.99 -0.50 -21.14
N PRO A 367 -10.21 -0.42 -21.71
CA PRO A 367 -11.45 -0.73 -21.01
C PRO A 367 -11.59 -2.19 -20.58
N THR A 368 -10.87 -3.11 -21.24
CA THR A 368 -10.90 -4.55 -20.95
C THR A 368 -9.75 -5.02 -20.06
N SER A 369 -8.88 -4.12 -19.65
CA SER A 369 -7.66 -4.47 -18.90
C SER A 369 -7.79 -4.30 -17.38
N GLY A 370 -8.98 -4.00 -16.87
CA GLY A 370 -9.17 -3.73 -15.43
C GLY A 370 -8.32 -2.54 -14.96
N ASP A 371 -8.17 -1.49 -15.78
CA ASP A 371 -7.31 -0.36 -15.44
C ASP A 371 -7.87 0.43 -14.25
N PRO A 372 -7.28 0.31 -13.04
CA PRO A 372 -7.78 0.98 -11.85
C PRO A 372 -7.58 2.50 -11.88
N LEU A 373 -6.76 2.98 -12.80
CA LEU A 373 -6.44 4.41 -12.91
C LEU A 373 -7.50 5.19 -13.69
N GLY A 374 -8.52 4.48 -14.23
CA GLY A 374 -9.73 4.98 -14.84
C GLY A 374 -9.55 6.26 -15.66
N GLY A 375 -9.58 6.17 -16.95
CA GLY A 375 -9.67 7.33 -17.84
C GLY A 375 -10.68 7.01 -18.94
N ASP A 376 -11.21 8.02 -19.61
CA ASP A 376 -11.93 7.84 -20.84
C ASP A 376 -10.95 7.30 -21.89
N TRP A 377 -10.77 5.95 -21.89
CA TRP A 377 -9.90 5.30 -22.86
C TRP A 377 -10.45 5.51 -24.26
N LYS A 378 -9.65 6.17 -25.12
CA LYS A 378 -10.09 6.57 -26.46
C LYS A 378 -10.18 5.43 -27.46
N PHE A 379 -9.49 4.32 -27.19
CA PHE A 379 -9.43 3.17 -28.07
C PHE A 379 -10.35 2.05 -27.59
N ARG A 380 -10.96 1.32 -28.52
CA ARG A 380 -11.83 0.17 -28.20
C ARG A 380 -11.03 -1.09 -27.85
N GLU A 381 -9.80 -1.17 -28.33
CA GLU A 381 -8.86 -2.27 -28.10
C GLU A 381 -7.81 -1.87 -27.07
N PRO A 382 -7.23 -2.83 -26.34
CA PRO A 382 -6.08 -2.55 -25.49
C PRO A 382 -4.96 -1.88 -26.30
N GLY A 383 -4.35 -0.87 -25.73
CA GLY A 383 -3.28 -0.09 -26.36
C GLY A 383 -2.08 0.07 -25.43
N LEU A 384 -1.15 0.90 -25.83
CA LEU A 384 0.04 1.23 -25.07
C LEU A 384 -0.17 2.57 -24.34
N ARG A 385 0.47 2.77 -23.20
CA ARG A 385 0.35 4.00 -22.42
C ARG A 385 1.71 4.45 -21.89
N LEU A 386 1.98 5.75 -21.97
CA LEU A 386 3.02 6.36 -21.14
C LEU A 386 2.34 7.07 -19.97
N THR A 387 2.76 6.75 -18.78
CA THR A 387 2.33 7.43 -17.56
C THR A 387 3.44 8.38 -17.12
N CYS A 388 3.17 9.67 -17.24
CA CYS A 388 4.07 10.73 -16.79
C CYS A 388 3.62 11.19 -15.41
N MET A 389 4.53 11.20 -14.45
CA MET A 389 4.28 11.47 -13.05
C MET A 389 5.22 12.58 -12.56
N LEU A 390 4.66 13.54 -11.82
CA LEU A 390 5.41 14.49 -11.00
C LEU A 390 5.55 13.94 -9.58
N GLN A 391 6.75 14.00 -9.03
CA GLN A 391 7.07 13.52 -7.67
C GLN A 391 7.16 14.65 -6.65
#